data_9fd2eae9d11a861bc39fcc4ac8460945
#
_entry.id   9fd2eae9d11a861bc39fcc4ac8460945
#
_cell.length_a   1.000
_cell.length_b   1.000
_cell.length_c   1.000
_cell.angle_alpha   90.00
_cell.angle_beta   90.00
_cell.angle_gamma   90.00
#
_symmetry.space_group_name_H-M   'P 1'
#
loop_
_entity.id
_entity.type
_entity.pdbx_description
1 polymer ?
#
loop_
_entity_poly.entity_id
_entity_poly.type
_entity_poly.pdbx_seq_one_letter_code
_entity_poly.pdbx_strand_id
1 'polypeptide(L)'
;MGRTVAPFSRILEAEFESWSKFRRALRREDQEAFDGLFAAAKYHVAPMVYASRLTPLEAILMGILVEHQKAIAQLTGRVRELEAAIQPPLTLTAADGA
;
A
#
# COMPACT_ATOMS: atom_id res chain seq x y z
N MET A 1 -17.92 11.33 -28.01
CA MET A 1 -18.03 11.05 -27.86
C MET A 1 -18.11 10.27 -27.10
N GLY A 2 -18.12 10.00 -26.84
CA GLY A 2 -18.31 9.15 -26.13
C GLY A 2 -17.87 8.80 -24.91
N ARG A 3 -17.39 9.25 -24.35
CA ARG A 3 -16.99 8.92 -23.22
C ARG A 3 -17.85 9.30 -22.30
N THR A 4 -18.53 8.81 -21.92
CA THR A 4 -19.53 9.13 -20.97
C THR A 4 -19.19 8.63 -19.61
N VAL A 5 -18.31 7.65 -19.52
CA VAL A 5 -17.92 7.10 -18.23
C VAL A 5 -16.59 7.69 -17.83
N ALA A 6 -16.55 8.32 -16.66
CA ALA A 6 -15.32 8.88 -16.16
C ALA A 6 -14.36 7.76 -15.82
N PRO A 7 -13.09 7.91 -16.17
CA PRO A 7 -12.10 6.92 -15.80
C PRO A 7 -12.02 6.81 -14.29
N PHE A 8 -11.75 5.61 -13.79
CA PHE A 8 -11.64 5.45 -12.36
C PHE A 8 -10.52 6.30 -11.78
N SER A 9 -9.51 6.59 -12.58
CA SER A 9 -8.44 7.47 -12.12
C SER A 9 -8.96 8.82 -11.68
N ARG A 10 -9.99 9.34 -12.36
CA ARG A 10 -10.60 10.59 -11.94
C ARG A 10 -11.39 10.43 -10.66
N ILE A 11 -12.03 9.29 -10.52
CA ILE A 11 -12.74 9.00 -9.28
C ILE A 11 -11.76 8.97 -8.14
N LEU A 12 -10.60 8.35 -8.34
CA LEU A 12 -9.56 8.28 -7.35
C LEU A 12 -9.07 9.68 -6.97
N GLU A 13 -8.84 10.52 -7.96
CA GLU A 13 -8.41 11.88 -7.70
C GLU A 13 -9.44 12.67 -6.92
N ALA A 14 -10.70 12.52 -7.30
CA ALA A 14 -11.77 13.22 -6.60
C ALA A 14 -11.86 12.76 -5.16
N GLU A 15 -11.67 11.47 -4.91
CA GLU A 15 -11.70 10.95 -3.56
C GLU A 15 -10.55 11.55 -2.75
N PHE A 16 -9.36 11.58 -3.32
CA PHE A 16 -8.20 12.17 -2.65
C PHE A 16 -8.47 13.62 -2.28
N GLU A 17 -9.03 14.38 -3.21
CA GLU A 17 -9.33 15.77 -2.97
C GLU A 17 -10.33 15.95 -1.85
N SER A 18 -11.28 15.04 -1.74
CA SER A 18 -12.31 15.16 -0.73
C SER A 18 -11.74 15.01 0.67
N TRP A 19 -10.53 14.50 0.82
CA TRP A 19 -9.88 14.34 2.12
C TRP A 19 -8.90 15.45 2.43
N SER A 20 -8.96 16.56 1.68
CA SER A 20 -7.95 17.61 1.82
C SER A 20 -7.91 18.22 3.22
N LYS A 21 -9.06 18.38 3.86
CA LYS A 21 -9.08 18.94 5.20
C LYS A 21 -8.44 17.98 6.21
N PHE A 22 -8.74 16.71 6.05
CA PHE A 22 -8.14 15.68 6.90
C PHE A 22 -6.63 15.71 6.73
N ARG A 23 -6.18 15.76 5.49
CA ARG A 23 -4.75 15.76 5.21
C ARG A 23 -4.06 16.95 5.87
N ARG A 24 -4.68 18.13 5.76
CA ARG A 24 -4.07 19.34 6.34
C ARG A 24 -3.94 19.28 7.85
N ALA A 25 -4.78 18.49 8.49
CA ALA A 25 -4.74 18.34 9.93
C ALA A 25 -3.66 17.38 10.40
N LEU A 26 -3.09 16.62 9.48
CA LEU A 26 -2.06 15.65 9.84
C LEU A 26 -0.70 16.33 10.01
N ARG A 27 0.17 15.69 10.78
CA ARG A 27 1.55 16.11 10.85
C ARG A 27 2.21 15.89 9.50
N ARG A 28 3.33 16.57 9.29
CA ARG A 28 4.00 16.53 8.01
C ARG A 28 4.34 15.11 7.55
N GLU A 29 4.96 14.34 8.44
CA GLU A 29 5.34 12.98 8.04
C GLU A 29 4.12 12.12 7.78
N ASP A 30 3.01 12.41 8.46
CA ASP A 30 1.78 11.67 8.22
C ASP A 30 1.13 12.09 6.91
N GLN A 31 1.31 13.33 6.51
CA GLN A 31 0.82 13.77 5.21
C GLN A 31 1.50 13.02 4.08
N GLU A 32 2.81 12.80 4.22
CA GLU A 32 3.54 12.05 3.22
C GLU A 32 3.05 10.62 3.15
N ALA A 33 2.81 10.01 4.30
CA ALA A 33 2.27 8.66 4.33
C ALA A 33 0.90 8.61 3.69
N PHE A 34 0.07 9.60 4.00
CA PHE A 34 -1.26 9.68 3.43
C PHE A 34 -1.22 9.78 1.91
N ASP A 35 -0.34 10.65 1.41
CA ASP A 35 -0.18 10.79 -0.03
C ASP A 35 0.26 9.47 -0.66
N GLY A 36 1.09 8.73 0.04
CA GLY A 36 1.54 7.44 -0.43
C GLY A 36 0.44 6.43 -0.56
N LEU A 37 -0.60 6.52 0.28
CA LEU A 37 -1.73 5.61 0.18
C LEU A 37 -2.41 5.74 -1.18
N PHE A 38 -2.66 6.97 -1.59
CA PHE A 38 -3.35 7.18 -2.84
C PHE A 38 -2.45 6.95 -4.04
N ALA A 39 -1.15 7.18 -3.87
CA ALA A 39 -0.20 6.83 -4.91
C ALA A 39 -0.19 5.31 -5.13
N ALA A 40 -0.22 4.54 -4.04
CA ALA A 40 -0.28 3.09 -4.14
C ALA A 40 -1.56 2.64 -4.82
N ALA A 41 -2.66 3.32 -4.56
CA ALA A 41 -3.94 2.94 -5.14
C ALA A 41 -3.92 3.03 -6.67
N LYS A 42 -3.09 3.90 -7.21
CA LYS A 42 -3.04 4.07 -8.66
C LYS A 42 -2.60 2.81 -9.37
N TYR A 43 -1.87 1.95 -8.69
CA TYR A 43 -1.43 0.71 -9.31
C TYR A 43 -2.55 -0.31 -9.44
N HIS A 44 -3.71 -0.03 -8.85
CA HIS A 44 -4.80 -0.99 -8.83
C HIS A 44 -6.07 -0.45 -9.47
N VAL A 45 -5.92 0.53 -10.35
CA VAL A 45 -7.09 1.15 -10.97
C VAL A 45 -7.90 0.13 -11.76
N ALA A 46 -7.22 -0.71 -12.55
CA ALA A 46 -7.94 -1.67 -13.38
C ALA A 46 -8.77 -2.65 -12.54
N PRO A 47 -8.19 -3.30 -11.52
CA PRO A 47 -9.01 -4.18 -10.68
C PRO A 47 -10.13 -3.44 -9.98
N MET A 48 -9.91 -2.18 -9.60
CA MET A 48 -10.94 -1.42 -8.92
C MET A 48 -12.16 -1.22 -9.78
N VAL A 49 -11.97 -1.14 -11.09
CA VAL A 49 -13.10 -0.96 -12.00
C VAL A 49 -14.05 -2.14 -11.87
N TYR A 50 -13.53 -3.31 -11.56
CA TYR A 50 -14.36 -4.50 -11.45
C TYR A 50 -15.04 -4.64 -10.11
N ALA A 51 -14.74 -3.75 -9.18
CA ALA A 51 -15.38 -3.76 -7.87
C ALA A 51 -16.59 -2.84 -7.88
N SER A 52 -17.44 -2.98 -8.89
CA SER A 52 -18.49 -2.02 -9.12
C SER A 52 -19.55 -2.00 -8.03
N ARG A 53 -19.63 -3.04 -7.22
CA ARG A 53 -20.62 -3.06 -6.15
C ARG A 53 -20.15 -2.32 -4.91
N LEU A 54 -18.88 -1.97 -4.86
CA LEU A 54 -18.34 -1.24 -3.74
C LEU A 54 -18.39 0.25 -4.01
N THR A 55 -18.43 1.03 -2.95
CA THR A 55 -18.25 2.47 -3.12
C THR A 55 -16.84 2.74 -3.62
N PRO A 56 -16.62 3.87 -4.26
CA PRO A 56 -15.26 4.19 -4.70
C PRO A 56 -14.24 4.13 -3.59
N LEU A 57 -14.59 4.63 -2.41
CA LEU A 57 -13.64 4.60 -1.29
C LEU A 57 -13.31 3.18 -0.89
N GLU A 58 -14.30 2.31 -0.85
CA GLU A 58 -14.06 0.92 -0.48
C GLU A 58 -13.11 0.25 -1.47
N ALA A 59 -13.33 0.48 -2.77
CA ALA A 59 -12.46 -0.10 -3.78
C ALA A 59 -11.04 0.44 -3.64
N ILE A 60 -10.92 1.73 -3.41
CA ILE A 60 -9.62 2.36 -3.23
C ILE A 60 -8.90 1.76 -2.03
N LEU A 61 -9.61 1.60 -0.91
CA LEU A 61 -9.01 1.04 0.28
C LEU A 61 -8.53 -0.38 0.06
N MET A 62 -9.30 -1.17 -0.68
CA MET A 62 -8.87 -2.53 -0.96
C MET A 62 -7.60 -2.55 -1.78
N GLY A 63 -7.50 -1.67 -2.78
CA GLY A 63 -6.26 -1.57 -3.56
C GLY A 63 -5.08 -1.18 -2.70
N ILE A 64 -5.29 -0.22 -1.80
CA ILE A 64 -4.24 0.21 -0.89
C ILE A 64 -3.80 -0.95 -0.01
N LEU A 65 -4.76 -1.72 0.51
CA LEU A 65 -4.43 -2.83 1.39
C LEU A 65 -3.64 -3.90 0.67
N VAL A 66 -3.97 -4.16 -0.60
CA VAL A 66 -3.19 -5.13 -1.37
C VAL A 66 -1.74 -4.67 -1.49
N GLU A 67 -1.53 -3.39 -1.79
CA GLU A 67 -0.18 -2.86 -1.90
C GLU A 67 0.56 -2.96 -0.57
N HIS A 68 -0.13 -2.65 0.51
CA HIS A 68 0.48 -2.72 1.83
C HIS A 68 0.85 -4.15 2.18
N GLN A 69 -0.03 -5.09 1.84
CA GLN A 69 0.25 -6.49 2.13
C GLN A 69 1.50 -6.96 1.38
N LYS A 70 1.64 -6.53 0.13
CA LYS A 70 2.83 -6.85 -0.65
C LYS A 70 4.07 -6.26 -0.01
N ALA A 71 3.99 -5.01 0.40
CA ALA A 71 5.14 -4.34 1.01
C ALA A 71 5.54 -5.03 2.31
N ILE A 72 4.56 -5.39 3.13
CA ILE A 72 4.84 -6.08 4.38
C ILE A 72 5.52 -7.41 4.12
N ALA A 73 5.02 -8.16 3.14
CA ALA A 73 5.61 -9.46 2.83
C ALA A 73 7.04 -9.31 2.35
N GLN A 74 7.30 -8.31 1.50
CA GLN A 74 8.64 -8.07 1.00
C GLN A 74 9.59 -7.66 2.11
N LEU A 75 9.13 -6.75 2.99
CA LEU A 75 9.96 -6.30 4.09
C LEU A 75 10.23 -7.42 5.08
N THR A 76 9.23 -8.23 5.34
CA THR A 76 9.42 -9.38 6.22
C THR A 76 10.49 -10.32 5.68
N GLY A 77 10.44 -10.56 4.35
CA GLY A 77 11.45 -11.38 3.72
C GLY A 77 12.85 -10.78 3.83
N ARG A 78 12.95 -9.48 3.61
CA ARG A 78 14.24 -8.81 3.71
C ARG A 78 14.79 -8.88 5.13
N VAL A 79 13.92 -8.69 6.11
CA VAL A 79 14.35 -8.77 7.49
C VAL A 79 14.90 -10.16 7.80
N ARG A 80 14.18 -11.19 7.36
CA ARG A 80 14.64 -12.56 7.62
C ARG A 80 15.99 -12.84 6.95
N GLU A 81 16.16 -12.34 5.73
CA GLU A 81 17.44 -12.51 5.04
C GLU A 81 18.58 -11.84 5.80
N LEU A 82 18.31 -10.62 6.28
CA LEU A 82 19.35 -9.90 7.01
C LEU A 82 19.66 -10.56 8.34
N GLU A 83 18.63 -11.05 9.02
CA GLU A 83 18.84 -11.75 10.28
C GLU A 83 19.67 -13.01 10.08
N ALA A 84 19.37 -13.73 9.01
CA ALA A 84 20.14 -14.94 8.70
C ALA A 84 21.58 -14.59 8.42
N ALA A 85 21.84 -13.48 7.74
CA ALA A 85 23.19 -13.07 7.44
C ALA A 85 23.98 -12.68 8.70
N ILE A 86 23.27 -12.19 9.70
CA ILE A 86 23.94 -11.75 10.92
C ILE A 86 24.17 -12.90 11.89
N GLN A 87 23.26 -13.87 11.93
CA GLN A 87 23.28 -14.90 12.96
C GLN A 87 23.90 -16.24 12.59
N PRO A 88 24.26 -16.51 11.33
CA PRO A 88 24.78 -17.83 11.02
C PRO A 88 25.89 -18.32 11.95
N PRO A 89 26.85 -17.48 12.32
CA PRO A 89 27.91 -17.95 13.23
C PRO A 89 27.37 -18.45 14.56
N LEU A 90 26.37 -17.75 15.08
CA LEU A 90 25.78 -18.18 16.33
C LEU A 90 25.08 -19.50 16.21
N THR A 91 24.34 -19.64 15.14
CA THR A 91 23.61 -20.86 14.88
C THR A 91 24.56 -22.04 14.76
N LEU A 92 25.63 -21.86 14.01
CA LEU A 92 26.63 -22.91 13.83
C LEU A 92 27.26 -23.28 15.13
N THR A 93 27.63 -22.29 15.92
CA THR A 93 28.27 -22.53 17.21
C THR A 93 27.35 -23.34 18.11
N ALA A 94 26.10 -22.99 18.14
CA ALA A 94 25.15 -23.74 18.94
C ALA A 94 25.05 -25.17 18.49
N ALA A 95 25.00 -25.37 17.20
CA ALA A 95 24.93 -26.72 16.66
C ALA A 95 26.17 -27.50 17.01
N ASP A 96 27.33 -26.88 16.91
CA ASP A 96 28.58 -27.53 17.23
C ASP A 96 28.69 -27.82 18.69
N GLY A 97 28.25 -26.90 19.48
CA GLY A 97 28.33 -27.06 20.92
C GLY A 97 27.48 -28.21 21.41
N ALA A 98 26.49 -28.55 20.64
CA ALA A 98 25.64 -29.67 21.01
C ALA A 98 26.33 -31.00 20.81
#